data_a8dc1aae03fde5fa6d08989e7f11fb98
#
_entry.id   a8dc1aae03fde5fa6d08989e7f11fb98
#
_cell.length_a   1.000
_cell.length_b   1.000
_cell.length_c   1.000
_cell.angle_alpha   90.00
_cell.angle_beta   90.00
_cell.angle_gamma   90.00
#
_symmetry.space_group_name_H-M   'P 1'
#
loop_
_entity.id
_entity.type
_entity.pdbx_description
1 polymer ?
#
loop_
_entity_poly.entity_id
_entity_poly.type
_entity_poly.pdbx_seq_one_letter_code
_entity_poly.pdbx_strand_id
1 'polypeptide(L)'
;MSKKVLTVGEILVEIVATTKGDGFREPQPLVGPFPSGAPAIFIDQIGRLGTPAAIISRVGDDDFGRLNLDRLIADGVDVSGIEVAKGEATGSAFVRYRPDGSRAFVYNIAHSATGKLTLTPDAEALMESCDHMHVMGTALSAPGLSQVAREAVARITARGGTLSFDPNLRPEILDTPGLREALDEVLAQTNLFLPSGEEIYLFTEADDEAAAVKELLDRGVGDIVIKRGNQGASHFNRAGRTDVAPLSTDEVDPTGAGDCFGGAFVSFWLAGATPETALRFANAAGANAVTKVGPMEGAATRDELDALLGQSEG
;
A
#
# COMPACT_ATOMS: atom_id res chain seq x y z
N MET A 1 -14.75 7.98 18.07
CA MET A 1 -14.36 6.58 17.76
C MET A 1 -13.30 6.65 16.67
N SER A 2 -12.26 5.82 16.75
CA SER A 2 -11.27 5.73 15.66
C SER A 2 -11.94 5.17 14.40
N LYS A 3 -11.63 5.73 13.24
CA LYS A 3 -12.16 5.27 11.95
C LYS A 3 -11.54 3.92 11.59
N LYS A 4 -12.35 2.97 11.10
CA LYS A 4 -11.87 1.68 10.60
C LYS A 4 -11.51 1.80 9.12
N VAL A 5 -10.27 1.39 8.80
CA VAL A 5 -9.72 1.43 7.44
C VAL A 5 -9.93 0.10 6.76
N LEU A 6 -10.42 0.14 5.52
CA LEU A 6 -10.53 -1.01 4.62
C LEU A 6 -9.56 -0.85 3.45
N THR A 7 -8.93 -1.93 3.04
CA THR A 7 -8.34 -2.06 1.71
C THR A 7 -8.84 -3.31 1.01
N VAL A 8 -8.84 -3.29 -0.32
CA VAL A 8 -9.15 -4.44 -1.17
C VAL A 8 -7.96 -4.66 -2.07
N GLY A 9 -7.39 -5.86 -2.08
CA GLY A 9 -6.26 -6.08 -2.96
C GLY A 9 -5.58 -7.44 -2.80
N GLU A 10 -4.43 -7.54 -3.45
CA GLU A 10 -3.65 -8.75 -3.49
C GLU A 10 -2.96 -9.06 -2.15
N ILE A 11 -3.03 -10.34 -1.80
CA ILE A 11 -2.19 -10.99 -0.78
C ILE A 11 -1.35 -12.02 -1.50
N LEU A 12 -0.04 -11.99 -1.27
CA LEU A 12 0.90 -12.92 -1.89
C LEU A 12 2.09 -13.19 -0.96
N VAL A 13 2.95 -14.11 -1.34
CA VAL A 13 4.27 -14.25 -0.74
C VAL A 13 5.34 -13.71 -1.67
N GLU A 14 6.36 -13.12 -1.08
CA GLU A 14 7.57 -12.71 -1.79
C GLU A 14 8.73 -13.67 -1.50
N ILE A 15 9.46 -14.05 -2.55
CA ILE A 15 10.62 -14.93 -2.50
C ILE A 15 11.76 -14.19 -3.19
N VAL A 16 12.81 -13.87 -2.44
CA VAL A 16 13.88 -12.95 -2.85
C VAL A 16 15.15 -13.72 -3.17
N ALA A 17 15.75 -13.43 -4.32
CA ALA A 17 17.08 -13.94 -4.63
C ALA A 17 18.15 -13.28 -3.75
N THR A 18 19.02 -14.08 -3.15
CA THR A 18 20.10 -13.56 -2.28
C THR A 18 21.31 -13.06 -3.06
N THR A 19 21.32 -13.24 -4.39
CA THR A 19 22.39 -12.78 -5.28
C THR A 19 21.86 -11.75 -6.28
N LYS A 20 22.63 -10.69 -6.53
CA LYS A 20 22.31 -9.73 -7.59
C LYS A 20 22.48 -10.35 -8.97
N GLY A 21 21.63 -9.96 -9.93
CA GLY A 21 21.68 -10.44 -11.30
C GLY A 21 20.40 -10.17 -12.07
N ASP A 22 20.29 -10.67 -13.31
CA ASP A 22 19.14 -10.44 -14.18
C ASP A 22 18.29 -11.70 -14.35
N GLY A 23 17.07 -11.65 -13.79
CA GLY A 23 16.05 -12.71 -13.92
C GLY A 23 16.35 -14.01 -13.17
N PHE A 24 15.59 -15.08 -13.53
CA PHE A 24 15.53 -16.38 -12.84
C PHE A 24 15.77 -17.56 -13.77
N ARG A 25 16.63 -17.41 -14.79
CA ARG A 25 16.86 -18.43 -15.82
C ARG A 25 17.87 -19.51 -15.43
N GLU A 26 18.46 -19.42 -14.25
CA GLU A 26 19.45 -20.36 -13.71
C GLU A 26 19.20 -20.65 -12.23
N PRO A 27 19.63 -21.79 -11.71
CA PRO A 27 19.54 -22.08 -10.28
C PRO A 27 20.29 -21.05 -9.44
N GLN A 28 19.65 -20.57 -8.38
CA GLN A 28 20.22 -19.57 -7.48
C GLN A 28 19.59 -19.69 -6.08
N PRO A 29 20.28 -19.26 -5.03
CA PRO A 29 19.72 -19.29 -3.68
C PRO A 29 18.65 -18.21 -3.52
N LEU A 30 17.58 -18.57 -2.82
CA LEU A 30 16.42 -17.72 -2.53
C LEU A 30 16.17 -17.71 -1.03
N VAL A 31 15.57 -16.64 -0.52
CA VAL A 31 15.10 -16.50 0.87
C VAL A 31 13.61 -16.13 0.86
N GLY A 32 12.90 -16.56 1.87
CA GLY A 32 11.45 -16.45 2.00
C GLY A 32 10.81 -17.81 2.25
N PRO A 33 9.49 -17.97 2.18
CA PRO A 33 8.53 -16.94 1.76
C PRO A 33 8.35 -15.83 2.81
N PHE A 34 8.15 -14.60 2.36
CA PHE A 34 7.75 -13.47 3.20
C PHE A 34 6.30 -13.09 2.89
N PRO A 35 5.47 -12.72 3.89
CA PRO A 35 4.15 -12.16 3.64
C PRO A 35 4.28 -10.84 2.87
N SER A 36 3.42 -10.62 1.87
CA SER A 36 3.53 -9.51 0.94
C SER A 36 2.22 -9.19 0.22
N GLY A 37 2.27 -8.20 -0.65
CA GLY A 37 1.18 -7.58 -1.38
C GLY A 37 1.05 -6.13 -0.93
N ALA A 38 1.12 -5.15 -1.84
CA ALA A 38 1.09 -3.74 -1.45
C ALA A 38 -0.10 -3.37 -0.56
N PRO A 39 -1.35 -3.80 -0.85
CA PRO A 39 -2.48 -3.60 0.06
C PRO A 39 -2.31 -4.30 1.41
N ALA A 40 -1.71 -5.50 1.43
CA ALA A 40 -1.49 -6.25 2.66
C ALA A 40 -0.41 -5.62 3.53
N ILE A 41 0.69 -5.13 2.95
CA ILE A 41 1.74 -4.39 3.67
C ILE A 41 1.18 -3.09 4.27
N PHE A 42 0.41 -2.34 3.49
CA PHE A 42 -0.23 -1.10 3.93
C PHE A 42 -1.14 -1.34 5.14
N ILE A 43 -2.01 -2.35 5.07
CA ILE A 43 -2.99 -2.59 6.13
C ILE A 43 -2.35 -3.24 7.38
N ASP A 44 -1.28 -4.04 7.20
CA ASP A 44 -0.45 -4.56 8.28
C ASP A 44 0.16 -3.41 9.10
N GLN A 45 0.74 -2.42 8.43
CA GLN A 45 1.28 -1.23 9.08
C GLN A 45 0.21 -0.46 9.87
N ILE A 46 -1.02 -0.34 9.35
CA ILE A 46 -2.14 0.31 10.04
C ILE A 46 -2.52 -0.47 11.31
N GLY A 47 -2.62 -1.81 11.21
CA GLY A 47 -2.91 -2.69 12.34
C GLY A 47 -1.86 -2.57 13.44
N ARG A 48 -0.57 -2.60 13.08
CA ARG A 48 0.55 -2.44 14.03
C ARG A 48 0.56 -1.09 14.76
N LEU A 49 -0.02 -0.06 14.16
CA LEU A 49 -0.22 1.25 14.83
C LEU A 49 -1.45 1.27 15.75
N GLY A 50 -2.22 0.17 15.84
CA GLY A 50 -3.43 0.08 16.65
C GLY A 50 -4.63 0.81 16.04
N THR A 51 -4.57 1.24 14.79
CA THR A 51 -5.72 1.77 14.06
C THR A 51 -6.59 0.60 13.60
N PRO A 52 -7.93 0.64 13.78
CA PRO A 52 -8.80 -0.41 13.29
C PRO A 52 -8.63 -0.63 11.80
N ALA A 53 -8.27 -1.85 11.40
CA ALA A 53 -7.84 -2.21 10.06
C ALA A 53 -8.58 -3.44 9.55
N ALA A 54 -8.89 -3.49 8.26
CA ALA A 54 -9.57 -4.62 7.62
C ALA A 54 -9.09 -4.77 6.17
N ILE A 55 -9.11 -5.99 5.67
CA ILE A 55 -8.79 -6.29 4.28
C ILE A 55 -9.78 -7.26 3.66
N ILE A 56 -10.15 -7.00 2.41
CA ILE A 56 -10.88 -7.94 1.55
C ILE A 56 -9.90 -8.48 0.52
N SER A 57 -9.76 -9.80 0.50
CA SER A 57 -8.87 -10.50 -0.43
C SER A 57 -9.29 -11.96 -0.60
N ARG A 58 -8.49 -12.72 -1.33
CA ARG A 58 -8.65 -14.16 -1.49
C ARG A 58 -7.29 -14.83 -1.54
N VAL A 59 -7.12 -15.89 -0.75
CA VAL A 59 -5.89 -16.69 -0.68
C VAL A 59 -6.18 -18.17 -0.95
N GLY A 60 -5.18 -18.95 -1.28
CA GLY A 60 -5.29 -20.40 -1.37
C GLY A 60 -5.40 -21.07 0.02
N ASP A 61 -5.96 -22.28 0.07
CA ASP A 61 -5.85 -23.15 1.24
C ASP A 61 -4.50 -23.86 1.22
N ASP A 62 -3.43 -23.06 1.37
CA ASP A 62 -2.04 -23.49 1.34
C ASP A 62 -1.21 -22.77 2.43
N ASP A 63 0.06 -23.17 2.58
CA ASP A 63 0.94 -22.61 3.60
C ASP A 63 1.22 -21.12 3.39
N PHE A 64 1.19 -20.63 2.14
CA PHE A 64 1.38 -19.21 1.81
C PHE A 64 0.18 -18.36 2.24
N GLY A 65 -1.04 -18.88 2.06
CA GLY A 65 -2.26 -18.25 2.56
C GLY A 65 -2.23 -18.16 4.08
N ARG A 66 -1.87 -19.25 4.76
CA ARG A 66 -1.79 -19.29 6.24
C ARG A 66 -0.74 -18.33 6.78
N LEU A 67 0.45 -18.27 6.17
CA LEU A 67 1.51 -17.33 6.56
C LEU A 67 1.02 -15.89 6.58
N ASN A 68 0.31 -15.47 5.52
CA ASN A 68 -0.23 -14.11 5.44
C ASN A 68 -1.37 -13.86 6.44
N LEU A 69 -2.30 -14.82 6.60
CA LEU A 69 -3.40 -14.71 7.56
C LEU A 69 -2.88 -14.61 8.99
N ASP A 70 -1.94 -15.48 9.38
CA ASP A 70 -1.34 -15.50 10.73
C ASP A 70 -0.65 -14.15 11.02
N ARG A 71 0.06 -13.60 10.04
CA ARG A 71 0.70 -12.29 10.16
C ARG A 71 -0.32 -11.17 10.38
N LEU A 72 -1.32 -11.06 9.51
CA LEU A 72 -2.32 -9.99 9.59
C LEU A 72 -3.15 -10.07 10.88
N ILE A 73 -3.51 -11.29 11.32
CA ILE A 73 -4.22 -11.51 12.59
C ILE A 73 -3.36 -11.08 13.78
N ALA A 74 -2.08 -11.46 13.80
CA ALA A 74 -1.16 -11.11 14.89
C ALA A 74 -0.99 -9.58 15.03
N ASP A 75 -1.08 -8.85 13.93
CA ASP A 75 -0.95 -7.40 13.89
C ASP A 75 -2.30 -6.66 13.97
N GLY A 76 -3.39 -7.37 14.30
CA GLY A 76 -4.68 -6.78 14.64
C GLY A 76 -5.55 -6.39 13.45
N VAL A 77 -5.27 -6.90 12.25
CA VAL A 77 -6.10 -6.70 11.06
C VAL A 77 -7.30 -7.64 11.07
N ASP A 78 -8.49 -7.11 10.80
CA ASP A 78 -9.70 -7.90 10.58
C ASP A 78 -9.63 -8.59 9.20
N VAL A 79 -9.46 -9.91 9.23
CA VAL A 79 -9.33 -10.77 8.05
C VAL A 79 -10.64 -11.47 7.68
N SER A 80 -11.77 -11.09 8.28
CA SER A 80 -13.08 -11.73 8.02
C SER A 80 -13.53 -11.60 6.57
N GLY A 81 -13.01 -10.63 5.83
CA GLY A 81 -13.23 -10.45 4.38
C GLY A 81 -12.29 -11.26 3.49
N ILE A 82 -11.43 -12.13 4.05
CA ILE A 82 -10.52 -12.96 3.24
C ILE A 82 -11.15 -14.33 3.01
N GLU A 83 -11.38 -14.65 1.74
CA GLU A 83 -11.81 -15.99 1.33
C GLU A 83 -10.61 -16.94 1.22
N VAL A 84 -10.71 -18.13 1.86
CA VAL A 84 -9.71 -19.21 1.72
C VAL A 84 -10.20 -20.22 0.69
N ALA A 85 -9.57 -20.25 -0.48
CA ALA A 85 -10.04 -20.99 -1.66
C ALA A 85 -9.35 -22.35 -1.79
N LYS A 86 -10.12 -23.43 -1.60
CA LYS A 86 -9.64 -24.80 -1.80
C LYS A 86 -9.27 -25.08 -3.25
N GLY A 87 -8.11 -25.68 -3.47
CA GLY A 87 -7.63 -26.07 -4.79
C GLY A 87 -7.08 -24.93 -5.63
N GLU A 88 -6.93 -23.75 -5.06
CA GLU A 88 -6.27 -22.60 -5.68
C GLU A 88 -4.99 -22.27 -4.91
N ALA A 89 -4.01 -21.68 -5.60
CA ALA A 89 -2.75 -21.27 -4.99
C ALA A 89 -2.80 -19.79 -4.57
N THR A 90 -2.21 -19.48 -3.42
CA THR A 90 -1.94 -18.10 -3.02
C THR A 90 -0.96 -17.45 -4.01
N GLY A 91 -1.09 -16.14 -4.22
CA GLY A 91 -0.20 -15.38 -5.08
C GLY A 91 1.26 -15.44 -4.65
N SER A 92 2.16 -15.25 -5.60
CA SER A 92 3.60 -15.21 -5.33
C SER A 92 4.32 -14.22 -6.24
N ALA A 93 5.39 -13.61 -5.70
CA ALA A 93 6.33 -12.79 -6.44
C ALA A 93 7.75 -13.30 -6.17
N PHE A 94 8.52 -13.51 -7.24
CA PHE A 94 9.95 -13.76 -7.15
C PHE A 94 10.67 -12.47 -7.50
N VAL A 95 11.60 -12.04 -6.64
CA VAL A 95 12.31 -10.76 -6.76
C VAL A 95 13.80 -11.00 -6.83
N ARG A 96 14.47 -10.38 -7.79
CA ARG A 96 15.94 -10.34 -7.86
C ARG A 96 16.41 -8.91 -8.10
N TYR A 97 17.33 -8.44 -7.27
CA TYR A 97 17.97 -7.14 -7.45
C TYR A 97 19.05 -7.19 -8.52
N ARG A 98 19.04 -6.21 -9.44
CA ARG A 98 20.14 -6.02 -10.40
C ARG A 98 21.29 -5.24 -9.76
N PRO A 99 22.49 -5.24 -10.37
CA PRO A 99 23.63 -4.49 -9.87
C PRO A 99 23.38 -2.97 -9.69
N ASP A 100 22.50 -2.40 -10.52
CA ASP A 100 22.08 -0.99 -10.47
C ASP A 100 21.02 -0.67 -9.40
N GLY A 101 20.58 -1.68 -8.62
CA GLY A 101 19.55 -1.56 -7.62
C GLY A 101 18.12 -1.71 -8.14
N SER A 102 17.91 -1.77 -9.46
CA SER A 102 16.60 -2.08 -10.03
C SER A 102 16.21 -3.54 -9.77
N ARG A 103 14.93 -3.87 -9.95
CA ARG A 103 14.40 -5.19 -9.61
C ARG A 103 13.88 -5.91 -10.86
N ALA A 104 14.12 -7.23 -10.91
CA ALA A 104 13.46 -8.14 -11.82
C ALA A 104 12.41 -8.93 -11.04
N PHE A 105 11.22 -9.09 -11.61
CA PHE A 105 10.11 -9.78 -10.99
C PHE A 105 9.58 -10.92 -11.85
N VAL A 106 9.09 -11.98 -11.20
CA VAL A 106 8.18 -12.95 -11.80
C VAL A 106 6.96 -13.04 -10.87
N TYR A 107 5.82 -12.63 -11.40
CA TYR A 107 4.57 -12.59 -10.63
C TYR A 107 3.62 -13.71 -10.99
N ASN A 108 2.91 -14.22 -9.98
CA ASN A 108 1.70 -15.00 -10.15
C ASN A 108 0.59 -14.38 -9.30
N ILE A 109 -0.10 -13.37 -9.83
CA ILE A 109 -1.21 -12.67 -9.15
C ILE A 109 -2.51 -12.96 -9.89
N ALA A 110 -2.62 -12.62 -11.17
CA ALA A 110 -3.86 -12.71 -11.95
C ALA A 110 -4.41 -14.15 -12.04
N HIS A 111 -3.54 -15.15 -12.00
CA HIS A 111 -3.92 -16.58 -12.07
C HIS A 111 -3.93 -17.28 -10.70
N SER A 112 -3.64 -16.56 -9.62
CA SER A 112 -3.75 -17.05 -8.24
C SER A 112 -5.17 -16.90 -7.70
N ALA A 113 -5.37 -17.34 -6.45
CA ALA A 113 -6.63 -17.17 -5.74
C ALA A 113 -7.08 -15.69 -5.73
N THR A 114 -6.17 -14.77 -5.44
CA THR A 114 -6.46 -13.33 -5.39
C THR A 114 -7.03 -12.78 -6.69
N GLY A 115 -6.51 -13.19 -7.84
CA GLY A 115 -7.00 -12.73 -9.15
C GLY A 115 -8.45 -13.14 -9.47
N LYS A 116 -9.01 -14.07 -8.70
CA LYS A 116 -10.38 -14.59 -8.82
C LYS A 116 -11.30 -14.08 -7.70
N LEU A 117 -10.91 -13.02 -7.00
CA LEU A 117 -11.73 -12.43 -5.94
C LEU A 117 -13.13 -12.08 -6.47
N THR A 118 -14.15 -12.42 -5.68
CA THR A 118 -15.53 -12.04 -5.92
C THR A 118 -16.14 -11.43 -4.67
N LEU A 119 -17.22 -10.69 -4.83
CA LEU A 119 -17.92 -10.11 -3.70
C LEU A 119 -18.64 -11.23 -2.93
N THR A 120 -18.33 -11.36 -1.64
CA THR A 120 -18.95 -12.33 -0.72
C THR A 120 -19.81 -11.61 0.32
N PRO A 121 -20.78 -12.28 0.98
CA PRO A 121 -21.55 -11.67 2.07
C PRO A 121 -20.68 -11.13 3.21
N ASP A 122 -19.57 -11.82 3.54
CA ASP A 122 -18.64 -11.37 4.58
C ASP A 122 -17.89 -10.10 4.15
N ALA A 123 -17.47 -10.03 2.88
CA ALA A 123 -16.88 -8.82 2.31
C ALA A 123 -17.87 -7.64 2.33
N GLU A 124 -19.13 -7.86 1.97
CA GLU A 124 -20.19 -6.83 2.04
C GLU A 124 -20.40 -6.33 3.48
N ALA A 125 -20.53 -7.24 4.44
CA ALA A 125 -20.67 -6.89 5.86
C ALA A 125 -19.48 -6.10 6.38
N LEU A 126 -18.25 -6.46 5.93
CA LEU A 126 -17.04 -5.76 6.32
C LEU A 126 -17.01 -4.34 5.75
N MET A 127 -17.39 -4.14 4.48
CA MET A 127 -17.53 -2.82 3.87
C MET A 127 -18.47 -1.91 4.66
N GLU A 128 -19.60 -2.43 5.17
CA GLU A 128 -20.57 -1.66 5.97
C GLU A 128 -19.99 -1.22 7.33
N SER A 129 -18.99 -1.91 7.84
CA SER A 129 -18.35 -1.61 9.13
C SER A 129 -17.19 -0.61 9.05
N CYS A 130 -16.77 -0.21 7.84
CA CYS A 130 -15.59 0.62 7.63
C CYS A 130 -15.94 2.07 7.28
N ASP A 131 -15.10 3.01 7.72
CA ASP A 131 -15.29 4.46 7.59
C ASP A 131 -14.36 5.08 6.54
N HIS A 132 -13.31 4.36 6.17
CA HIS A 132 -12.28 4.81 5.24
C HIS A 132 -11.89 3.67 4.31
N MET A 133 -11.78 3.96 3.01
CA MET A 133 -11.24 3.05 2.00
C MET A 133 -9.86 3.53 1.55
N HIS A 134 -8.91 2.61 1.50
CA HIS A 134 -7.64 2.84 0.81
C HIS A 134 -7.56 2.00 -0.46
N VAL A 135 -7.25 2.65 -1.57
CA VAL A 135 -7.04 1.98 -2.87
C VAL A 135 -5.56 2.02 -3.22
N MET A 136 -4.98 0.83 -3.49
CA MET A 136 -3.72 0.68 -4.20
C MET A 136 -3.99 0.49 -5.68
N GLY A 137 -3.30 1.22 -6.55
CA GLY A 137 -3.52 1.13 -8.00
C GLY A 137 -3.25 -0.27 -8.57
N THR A 138 -2.34 -1.03 -7.94
CA THR A 138 -2.09 -2.44 -8.30
C THR A 138 -3.36 -3.31 -8.22
N ALA A 139 -4.23 -3.07 -7.24
CA ALA A 139 -5.49 -3.79 -7.07
C ALA A 139 -6.48 -3.57 -8.24
N LEU A 140 -6.33 -2.46 -8.99
CA LEU A 140 -7.18 -2.15 -10.14
C LEU A 140 -6.76 -2.87 -11.43
N SER A 141 -5.58 -3.51 -11.44
CA SER A 141 -5.06 -4.20 -12.63
C SER A 141 -5.70 -5.57 -12.90
N ALA A 142 -6.35 -6.19 -11.90
CA ALA A 142 -7.04 -7.46 -12.04
C ALA A 142 -8.57 -7.28 -11.98
N PRO A 143 -9.34 -7.80 -12.94
CA PRO A 143 -10.78 -7.51 -13.05
C PRO A 143 -11.59 -7.80 -11.79
N GLY A 144 -11.36 -8.94 -11.13
CA GLY A 144 -12.08 -9.30 -9.89
C GLY A 144 -11.76 -8.34 -8.74
N LEU A 145 -10.48 -8.04 -8.52
CA LEU A 145 -10.03 -7.07 -7.53
C LEU A 145 -10.60 -5.68 -7.80
N SER A 146 -10.50 -5.22 -9.06
CA SER A 146 -11.00 -3.91 -9.48
C SER A 146 -12.50 -3.76 -9.23
N GLN A 147 -13.28 -4.78 -9.54
CA GLN A 147 -14.73 -4.75 -9.31
C GLN A 147 -15.06 -4.61 -7.81
N VAL A 148 -14.44 -5.44 -6.95
CA VAL A 148 -14.71 -5.41 -5.50
C VAL A 148 -14.18 -4.12 -4.86
N ALA A 149 -13.01 -3.61 -5.30
CA ALA A 149 -12.48 -2.35 -4.82
C ALA A 149 -13.38 -1.16 -5.14
N ARG A 150 -13.90 -1.09 -6.38
CA ARG A 150 -14.83 -0.03 -6.81
C ARG A 150 -16.17 -0.10 -6.07
N GLU A 151 -16.68 -1.29 -5.78
CA GLU A 151 -17.88 -1.48 -4.94
C GLU A 151 -17.63 -0.99 -3.52
N ALA A 152 -16.47 -1.30 -2.91
CA ALA A 152 -16.10 -0.82 -1.59
C ALA A 152 -16.01 0.71 -1.55
N VAL A 153 -15.36 1.34 -2.55
CA VAL A 153 -15.32 2.79 -2.70
C VAL A 153 -16.73 3.36 -2.73
N ALA A 154 -17.61 2.85 -3.61
CA ALA A 154 -18.97 3.35 -3.77
C ALA A 154 -19.78 3.26 -2.46
N ARG A 155 -19.73 2.11 -1.76
CA ARG A 155 -20.48 1.91 -0.50
C ARG A 155 -19.98 2.82 0.63
N ILE A 156 -18.66 2.93 0.80
CA ILE A 156 -18.07 3.72 1.88
C ILE A 156 -18.29 5.21 1.64
N THR A 157 -18.05 5.71 0.42
CA THR A 157 -18.24 7.13 0.10
C THR A 157 -19.72 7.57 0.14
N ALA A 158 -20.65 6.70 -0.28
CA ALA A 158 -22.09 6.96 -0.18
C ALA A 158 -22.57 7.16 1.27
N ARG A 159 -21.89 6.60 2.26
CA ARG A 159 -22.16 6.81 3.70
C ARG A 159 -21.39 7.99 4.31
N GLY A 160 -20.68 8.78 3.50
CA GLY A 160 -19.85 9.89 3.96
C GLY A 160 -18.48 9.47 4.50
N GLY A 161 -18.06 8.24 4.22
CA GLY A 161 -16.69 7.78 4.46
C GLY A 161 -15.69 8.47 3.54
N THR A 162 -14.41 8.29 3.82
CA THR A 162 -13.31 8.95 3.08
C THR A 162 -12.51 7.94 2.26
N LEU A 163 -11.82 8.44 1.23
CA LEU A 163 -11.01 7.66 0.31
C LEU A 163 -9.57 8.17 0.28
N SER A 164 -8.60 7.29 0.48
CA SER A 164 -7.20 7.55 0.12
C SER A 164 -6.76 6.67 -1.05
N PHE A 165 -5.86 7.19 -1.87
CA PHE A 165 -5.41 6.54 -3.08
C PHE A 165 -3.89 6.66 -3.23
N ASP A 166 -3.23 5.50 -3.35
CA ASP A 166 -1.82 5.36 -3.74
C ASP A 166 -1.77 4.73 -5.13
N PRO A 167 -1.27 5.42 -6.15
CA PRO A 167 -1.17 4.84 -7.49
C PRO A 167 -0.37 3.55 -7.51
N ASN A 168 0.75 3.52 -6.82
CA ASN A 168 1.66 2.37 -6.72
C ASN A 168 1.83 1.66 -8.07
N LEU A 169 2.06 2.46 -9.12
CA LEU A 169 2.07 1.96 -10.49
C LEU A 169 3.41 1.34 -10.83
N ARG A 170 3.35 0.20 -11.46
CA ARG A 170 4.52 -0.50 -11.99
C ARG A 170 4.46 -0.48 -13.51
N PRO A 171 5.61 -0.30 -14.21
CA PRO A 171 5.63 -0.29 -15.67
C PRO A 171 4.90 -1.48 -16.31
N GLU A 172 4.97 -2.64 -15.66
CA GLU A 172 4.42 -3.91 -16.18
C GLU A 172 2.90 -3.94 -16.25
N ILE A 173 2.19 -3.06 -15.53
CA ILE A 173 0.71 -3.05 -15.51
C ILE A 173 0.10 -1.85 -16.23
N LEU A 174 0.90 -0.85 -16.65
CA LEU A 174 0.39 0.39 -17.26
C LEU A 174 -0.44 0.15 -18.53
N ASP A 175 -0.10 -0.89 -19.29
CA ASP A 175 -0.81 -1.25 -20.53
C ASP A 175 -2.04 -2.16 -20.28
N THR A 176 -2.45 -2.38 -19.03
CA THR A 176 -3.64 -3.18 -18.70
C THR A 176 -4.89 -2.46 -19.20
N PRO A 177 -5.71 -3.11 -20.08
CA PRO A 177 -6.92 -2.49 -20.61
C PRO A 177 -7.89 -2.06 -19.49
N GLY A 178 -8.37 -0.82 -19.54
CA GLY A 178 -9.31 -0.25 -18.57
C GLY A 178 -8.67 0.21 -17.24
N LEU A 179 -7.36 0.01 -17.05
CA LEU A 179 -6.69 0.44 -15.82
C LEU A 179 -6.71 1.96 -15.68
N ARG A 180 -6.42 2.69 -16.77
CA ARG A 180 -6.37 4.16 -16.75
C ARG A 180 -7.72 4.75 -16.32
N GLU A 181 -8.79 4.27 -16.90
CA GLU A 181 -10.15 4.70 -16.59
C GLU A 181 -10.49 4.41 -15.11
N ALA A 182 -10.11 3.21 -14.61
CA ALA A 182 -10.33 2.84 -13.21
C ALA A 182 -9.54 3.73 -12.23
N LEU A 183 -8.29 4.08 -12.56
CA LEU A 183 -7.47 5.01 -11.77
C LEU A 183 -8.08 6.41 -11.73
N ASP A 184 -8.54 6.92 -12.88
CA ASP A 184 -9.16 8.25 -12.98
C ASP A 184 -10.50 8.31 -12.21
N GLU A 185 -11.32 7.25 -12.26
CA GLU A 185 -12.56 7.14 -11.47
C GLU A 185 -12.30 7.14 -9.96
N VAL A 186 -11.25 6.47 -9.49
CA VAL A 186 -10.85 6.45 -8.08
C VAL A 186 -10.34 7.84 -7.68
N LEU A 187 -9.46 8.42 -8.47
CA LEU A 187 -8.91 9.75 -8.18
C LEU A 187 -10.00 10.81 -8.07
N ALA A 188 -11.04 10.77 -8.90
CA ALA A 188 -12.15 11.73 -8.87
C ALA A 188 -12.93 11.75 -7.55
N GLN A 189 -12.81 10.71 -6.72
CA GLN A 189 -13.46 10.57 -5.41
C GLN A 189 -12.47 10.67 -4.25
N THR A 190 -11.17 10.88 -4.55
CA THR A 190 -10.08 10.80 -3.57
C THR A 190 -10.02 12.03 -2.66
N ASN A 191 -10.01 11.79 -1.35
CA ASN A 191 -9.78 12.84 -0.34
C ASN A 191 -8.28 13.03 -0.06
N LEU A 192 -7.50 11.93 -0.07
CA LEU A 192 -6.07 11.92 0.19
C LEU A 192 -5.34 11.12 -0.90
N PHE A 193 -4.47 11.78 -1.65
CA PHE A 193 -3.69 11.21 -2.75
C PHE A 193 -2.22 11.05 -2.34
N LEU A 194 -1.62 9.85 -2.53
CA LEU A 194 -0.27 9.50 -2.04
C LEU A 194 0.67 9.03 -3.16
N PRO A 195 0.96 9.85 -4.19
CA PRO A 195 1.85 9.45 -5.27
C PRO A 195 3.32 9.38 -4.82
N SER A 196 4.13 8.58 -5.52
CA SER A 196 5.57 8.52 -5.39
C SER A 196 6.23 9.31 -6.53
N GLY A 197 7.02 10.35 -6.18
CA GLY A 197 7.77 11.13 -7.16
C GLY A 197 6.94 11.59 -8.36
N GLU A 198 7.31 11.09 -9.53
CA GLU A 198 6.71 11.49 -10.82
C GLU A 198 5.33 10.87 -11.11
N GLU A 199 4.83 9.96 -10.26
CA GLU A 199 3.48 9.38 -10.48
C GLU A 199 2.38 10.44 -10.52
N ILE A 200 2.60 11.61 -9.89
CA ILE A 200 1.65 12.72 -9.93
C ILE A 200 1.36 13.19 -11.36
N TYR A 201 2.36 13.15 -12.25
CA TYR A 201 2.22 13.56 -13.65
C TYR A 201 1.39 12.60 -14.50
N LEU A 202 1.16 11.39 -14.04
CA LEU A 202 0.26 10.44 -14.72
C LEU A 202 -1.20 10.88 -14.67
N PHE A 203 -1.55 11.79 -13.78
CA PHE A 203 -2.93 12.23 -13.52
C PHE A 203 -3.18 13.69 -13.87
N THR A 204 -2.22 14.40 -14.46
CA THR A 204 -2.31 15.81 -14.82
C THR A 204 -1.67 16.06 -16.17
N GLU A 205 -1.99 17.22 -16.76
CA GLU A 205 -1.35 17.72 -17.98
C GLU A 205 -0.19 18.71 -17.66
N ALA A 206 0.17 18.82 -16.38
CA ALA A 206 1.14 19.80 -15.90
C ALA A 206 2.59 19.36 -16.15
N ASP A 207 3.47 20.33 -16.43
CA ASP A 207 4.90 20.13 -16.67
C ASP A 207 5.76 20.28 -15.40
N ASP A 208 5.18 20.75 -14.29
CA ASP A 208 5.86 20.90 -13.00
C ASP A 208 4.98 20.53 -11.81
N GLU A 209 5.63 20.26 -10.67
CA GLU A 209 4.97 19.81 -9.44
C GLU A 209 3.94 20.80 -8.91
N ALA A 210 4.25 22.10 -8.94
CA ALA A 210 3.34 23.11 -8.39
C ALA A 210 2.07 23.22 -9.21
N ALA A 211 2.17 23.14 -10.54
CA ALA A 211 1.04 23.12 -11.45
C ALA A 211 0.23 21.82 -11.30
N ALA A 212 0.91 20.66 -11.19
CA ALA A 212 0.26 19.36 -10.98
C ALA A 212 -0.55 19.32 -9.67
N VAL A 213 0.06 19.77 -8.57
CA VAL A 213 -0.61 19.89 -7.27
C VAL A 213 -1.82 20.82 -7.35
N LYS A 214 -1.65 21.99 -7.97
CA LYS A 214 -2.75 22.94 -8.13
C LYS A 214 -3.91 22.34 -8.93
N GLU A 215 -3.62 21.66 -10.05
CA GLU A 215 -4.63 21.02 -10.88
C GLU A 215 -5.43 19.98 -10.08
N LEU A 216 -4.76 19.11 -9.32
CA LEU A 216 -5.41 18.08 -8.53
C LEU A 216 -6.26 18.67 -7.38
N LEU A 217 -5.77 19.70 -6.69
CA LEU A 217 -6.54 20.40 -5.67
C LEU A 217 -7.78 21.11 -6.26
N ASP A 218 -7.67 21.66 -7.48
CA ASP A 218 -8.80 22.29 -8.19
C ASP A 218 -9.83 21.24 -8.65
N ARG A 219 -9.39 20.01 -8.96
CA ARG A 219 -10.25 18.85 -9.26
C ARG A 219 -10.94 18.25 -8.03
N GLY A 220 -10.60 18.72 -6.82
CA GLY A 220 -11.29 18.35 -5.59
C GLY A 220 -10.54 17.39 -4.67
N VAL A 221 -9.31 16.98 -4.98
CA VAL A 221 -8.45 16.25 -4.03
C VAL A 221 -8.22 17.15 -2.81
N GLY A 222 -8.44 16.62 -1.60
CA GLY A 222 -8.33 17.40 -0.37
C GLY A 222 -6.88 17.58 0.09
N ASP A 223 -6.16 16.48 0.16
CA ASP A 223 -4.76 16.39 0.61
C ASP A 223 -3.93 15.59 -0.39
N ILE A 224 -2.70 16.02 -0.66
CA ILE A 224 -1.75 15.34 -1.54
C ILE A 224 -0.46 15.12 -0.77
N VAL A 225 0.07 13.89 -0.77
CA VAL A 225 1.35 13.56 -0.13
C VAL A 225 2.29 12.96 -1.16
N ILE A 226 3.30 13.70 -1.55
CA ILE A 226 4.31 13.23 -2.50
C ILE A 226 5.46 12.56 -1.73
N LYS A 227 5.62 11.26 -1.92
CA LYS A 227 6.70 10.44 -1.35
C LYS A 227 7.95 10.56 -2.23
N ARG A 228 9.13 10.81 -1.64
CA ARG A 228 10.40 10.99 -2.39
C ARG A 228 11.53 10.12 -1.83
N GLY A 229 11.20 8.99 -1.18
CA GLY A 229 12.17 8.06 -0.62
C GLY A 229 13.18 8.78 0.30
N ASN A 230 14.46 8.67 -0.01
CA ASN A 230 15.56 9.28 0.75
C ASN A 230 15.63 10.82 0.67
N GLN A 231 14.70 11.48 -0.01
CA GLN A 231 14.54 12.92 -0.03
C GLN A 231 13.40 13.41 0.88
N GLY A 232 12.72 12.49 1.60
CA GLY A 232 11.62 12.81 2.49
C GLY A 232 10.26 12.86 1.78
N ALA A 233 9.36 13.69 2.29
CA ALA A 233 8.02 13.81 1.74
C ALA A 233 7.44 15.22 1.92
N SER A 234 6.47 15.56 1.08
CA SER A 234 5.75 16.82 1.15
C SER A 234 4.24 16.57 1.15
N HIS A 235 3.55 17.29 2.03
CA HIS A 235 2.10 17.36 2.05
C HIS A 235 1.64 18.70 1.46
N PHE A 236 0.57 18.67 0.69
CA PHE A 236 -0.07 19.83 0.09
C PHE A 236 -1.57 19.76 0.31
N ASN A 237 -2.16 20.90 0.64
CA ASN A 237 -3.59 21.11 0.61
C ASN A 237 -3.89 22.61 0.34
N ARG A 238 -5.15 23.02 0.42
CA ARG A 238 -5.53 24.43 0.22
C ARG A 238 -4.96 25.39 1.25
N ALA A 239 -4.49 24.90 2.41
CA ALA A 239 -3.87 25.74 3.44
C ALA A 239 -2.37 25.97 3.18
N GLY A 240 -1.73 25.13 2.36
CA GLY A 240 -0.32 25.31 2.00
C GLY A 240 0.45 23.99 1.82
N ARG A 241 1.77 24.09 1.96
CA ARG A 241 2.75 23.02 1.83
C ARG A 241 3.46 22.77 3.17
N THR A 242 3.68 21.51 3.50
CA THR A 242 4.52 21.08 4.63
C THR A 242 5.53 20.07 4.11
N ASP A 243 6.82 20.30 4.38
CA ASP A 243 7.91 19.40 4.00
C ASP A 243 8.53 18.79 5.24
N VAL A 244 8.85 17.49 5.18
CA VAL A 244 9.58 16.77 6.22
C VAL A 244 10.74 16.01 5.59
N ALA A 245 11.93 16.23 6.13
CA ALA A 245 13.15 15.55 5.71
C ALA A 245 13.07 14.04 5.99
N PRO A 246 13.81 13.21 5.24
CA PRO A 246 13.85 11.77 5.48
C PRO A 246 14.54 11.46 6.81
N LEU A 247 14.23 10.32 7.42
CA LEU A 247 15.09 9.73 8.44
C LEU A 247 16.27 9.03 7.75
N SER A 248 17.47 9.26 8.26
CA SER A 248 18.65 8.51 7.82
C SER A 248 18.60 7.09 8.38
N THR A 249 18.77 6.10 7.52
CA THR A 249 18.80 4.68 7.90
C THR A 249 19.67 3.89 6.93
N ASP A 250 20.13 2.71 7.38
CA ASP A 250 20.83 1.77 6.52
C ASP A 250 19.80 0.94 5.74
N GLU A 251 19.72 1.15 4.43
CA GLU A 251 18.81 0.42 3.56
C GLU A 251 19.32 -1.00 3.31
N VAL A 252 18.51 -1.99 3.71
CA VAL A 252 18.73 -3.42 3.48
C VAL A 252 17.82 -3.92 2.35
N ASP A 253 16.52 -3.60 2.41
CA ASP A 253 15.51 -3.98 1.41
C ASP A 253 14.47 -2.85 1.29
N PRO A 254 14.35 -2.17 0.14
CA PRO A 254 13.39 -1.06 -0.03
C PRO A 254 11.94 -1.51 -0.21
N THR A 255 11.66 -2.83 -0.25
CA THR A 255 10.31 -3.35 -0.48
C THR A 255 9.40 -3.03 0.70
N GLY A 256 8.19 -2.54 0.41
CA GLY A 256 7.18 -2.19 1.42
C GLY A 256 7.34 -0.81 2.07
N ALA A 257 8.43 -0.09 1.82
CA ALA A 257 8.67 1.23 2.43
C ALA A 257 7.57 2.25 2.11
N GLY A 258 7.13 2.30 0.85
CA GLY A 258 6.05 3.18 0.40
C GLY A 258 4.71 2.81 1.03
N ASP A 259 4.45 1.52 1.15
CA ASP A 259 3.21 0.98 1.71
C ASP A 259 3.15 1.23 3.23
N CYS A 260 4.26 1.00 3.95
CA CYS A 260 4.38 1.33 5.38
C CYS A 260 4.27 2.85 5.62
N PHE A 261 4.91 3.67 4.78
CA PHE A 261 4.75 5.12 4.80
C PHE A 261 3.27 5.50 4.65
N GLY A 262 2.59 4.97 3.63
CA GLY A 262 1.17 5.24 3.36
C GLY A 262 0.28 4.84 4.53
N GLY A 263 0.49 3.64 5.09
CA GLY A 263 -0.25 3.13 6.25
C GLY A 263 -0.11 4.02 7.47
N ALA A 264 1.12 4.43 7.78
CA ALA A 264 1.37 5.35 8.88
C ALA A 264 0.75 6.72 8.62
N PHE A 265 0.94 7.31 7.43
CA PHE A 265 0.35 8.61 7.12
C PHE A 265 -1.18 8.59 7.28
N VAL A 266 -1.86 7.60 6.68
CA VAL A 266 -3.32 7.46 6.75
C VAL A 266 -3.80 7.31 8.20
N SER A 267 -3.11 6.51 9.03
CA SER A 267 -3.45 6.34 10.44
C SER A 267 -3.45 7.66 11.20
N PHE A 268 -2.39 8.45 11.05
CA PHE A 268 -2.26 9.75 11.73
C PHE A 268 -3.19 10.81 11.14
N TRP A 269 -3.39 10.83 9.82
CA TRP A 269 -4.32 11.73 9.15
C TRP A 269 -5.76 11.50 9.62
N LEU A 270 -6.20 10.25 9.71
CA LEU A 270 -7.53 9.89 10.23
C LEU A 270 -7.71 10.21 11.72
N ALA A 271 -6.62 10.20 12.49
CA ALA A 271 -6.61 10.63 13.89
C ALA A 271 -6.63 12.15 14.05
N GLY A 272 -6.57 12.94 12.96
CA GLY A 272 -6.57 14.40 12.99
C GLY A 272 -5.23 15.03 13.39
N ALA A 273 -4.13 14.31 13.21
CA ALA A 273 -2.79 14.85 13.42
C ALA A 273 -2.47 16.00 12.44
N THR A 274 -1.55 16.86 12.82
CA THR A 274 -1.04 17.88 11.89
C THR A 274 -0.30 17.23 10.73
N PRO A 275 -0.26 17.86 9.54
CA PRO A 275 0.51 17.33 8.39
C PRO A 275 1.96 17.03 8.73
N GLU A 276 2.63 17.88 9.51
CA GLU A 276 4.00 17.67 9.96
C GLU A 276 4.13 16.40 10.80
N THR A 277 3.26 16.22 11.80
CA THR A 277 3.26 15.01 12.64
C THR A 277 3.02 13.75 11.80
N ALA A 278 2.01 13.77 10.92
CA ALA A 278 1.70 12.63 10.07
C ALA A 278 2.87 12.27 9.14
N LEU A 279 3.54 13.27 8.53
CA LEU A 279 4.72 13.06 7.67
C LEU A 279 5.92 12.52 8.46
N ARG A 280 6.18 13.02 9.68
CA ARG A 280 7.29 12.53 10.53
C ARG A 280 7.12 11.04 10.85
N PHE A 281 5.93 10.62 11.27
CA PHE A 281 5.65 9.20 11.54
C PHE A 281 5.66 8.35 10.27
N ALA A 282 5.17 8.87 9.16
CA ALA A 282 5.21 8.18 7.88
C ALA A 282 6.65 7.98 7.37
N ASN A 283 7.50 9.00 7.46
CA ASN A 283 8.93 8.88 7.14
C ASN A 283 9.62 7.86 8.07
N ALA A 284 9.30 7.85 9.37
CA ALA A 284 9.84 6.88 10.30
C ALA A 284 9.41 5.43 9.96
N ALA A 285 8.14 5.23 9.59
CA ALA A 285 7.64 3.92 9.18
C ALA A 285 8.33 3.43 7.88
N GLY A 286 8.46 4.29 6.88
CA GLY A 286 9.19 3.97 5.66
C GLY A 286 10.67 3.69 5.90
N ALA A 287 11.33 4.48 6.76
CA ALA A 287 12.71 4.26 7.16
C ALA A 287 12.91 2.96 7.94
N ASN A 288 11.99 2.61 8.84
CA ASN A 288 12.06 1.32 9.56
C ASN A 288 11.85 0.14 8.61
N ALA A 289 10.94 0.26 7.66
CA ALA A 289 10.64 -0.79 6.70
C ALA A 289 11.87 -1.25 5.93
N VAL A 290 12.71 -0.32 5.48
CA VAL A 290 13.90 -0.65 4.67
C VAL A 290 15.05 -1.30 5.46
N THR A 291 14.98 -1.37 6.79
CA THR A 291 16.07 -1.93 7.63
C THR A 291 16.09 -3.46 7.68
N LYS A 292 15.07 -4.13 7.17
CA LYS A 292 14.92 -5.58 7.24
C LYS A 292 14.64 -6.17 5.87
N VAL A 293 15.10 -7.40 5.64
CA VAL A 293 14.76 -8.16 4.43
C VAL A 293 13.33 -8.66 4.55
N GLY A 294 12.51 -8.39 3.55
CA GLY A 294 11.12 -8.82 3.47
C GLY A 294 10.11 -7.69 3.64
N PRO A 295 9.01 -7.71 2.87
CA PRO A 295 8.10 -6.58 2.70
C PRO A 295 7.40 -6.09 3.96
N MET A 296 7.04 -6.99 4.88
CA MET A 296 6.33 -6.66 6.13
C MET A 296 7.25 -6.70 7.36
N GLU A 297 8.49 -7.19 7.22
CA GLU A 297 9.38 -7.46 8.37
C GLU A 297 9.80 -6.19 9.11
N GLY A 298 9.79 -5.06 8.41
CA GLY A 298 10.09 -3.74 8.97
C GLY A 298 8.86 -2.89 9.27
N ALA A 299 7.63 -3.42 9.15
CA ALA A 299 6.44 -2.69 9.61
C ALA A 299 6.53 -2.45 11.12
N ALA A 300 6.26 -1.22 11.57
CA ALA A 300 6.58 -0.76 12.91
C ALA A 300 5.34 -0.53 13.78
N THR A 301 5.47 -0.81 15.08
CA THR A 301 4.51 -0.40 16.10
C THR A 301 4.65 1.10 16.42
N ARG A 302 3.66 1.65 17.12
CA ARG A 302 3.71 3.04 17.58
C ARG A 302 4.93 3.31 18.46
N ASP A 303 5.24 2.43 19.41
CA ASP A 303 6.35 2.59 20.34
C ASP A 303 7.71 2.55 19.62
N GLU A 304 7.85 1.69 18.58
CA GLU A 304 9.05 1.64 17.75
C GLU A 304 9.24 2.94 16.97
N LEU A 305 8.16 3.52 16.42
CA LEU A 305 8.24 4.80 15.71
C LEU A 305 8.56 5.97 16.66
N ASP A 306 7.95 6.01 17.85
CA ASP A 306 8.25 7.01 18.86
C ASP A 306 9.74 6.95 19.30
N ALA A 307 10.28 5.73 19.45
CA ALA A 307 11.70 5.53 19.78
C ALA A 307 12.64 6.02 18.66
N LEU A 308 12.30 5.74 17.39
CA LEU A 308 13.08 6.20 16.24
C LEU A 308 13.09 7.75 16.14
N LEU A 309 11.94 8.38 16.32
CA LEU A 309 11.81 9.84 16.28
C LEU A 309 12.53 10.52 17.44
N GLY A 310 12.50 9.93 18.64
CA GLY A 310 13.24 10.45 19.80
C GLY A 310 14.75 10.38 19.64
N GLN A 311 15.30 9.40 18.93
CA GLN A 311 16.73 9.30 18.63
C GLN A 311 17.22 10.30 17.60
N SER A 312 16.33 10.79 16.73
CA SER A 312 16.69 11.77 15.67
C SER A 312 16.73 13.21 16.17
N GLU A 313 16.23 13.49 17.37
CA GLU A 313 16.19 14.83 17.99
C GLU A 313 17.36 15.09 18.96
N GLY A 314 18.22 14.11 19.23
CA GLY A 314 19.39 14.18 20.11
C GLY A 314 20.69 14.21 19.33
#